data_5e8e4cc365087f236a12806b6cd24fdf
#
_entry.id   5e8e4cc365087f236a12806b6cd24fdf
#
_cell.length_a   1.000
_cell.length_b   1.000
_cell.length_c   1.000
_cell.angle_alpha   90.00
_cell.angle_beta   90.00
_cell.angle_gamma   90.00
#
_symmetry.space_group_name_H-M   'P 1'
#
loop_
_entity.id
_entity.type
_entity.pdbx_description
1 polymer ?
#
loop_
_entity_poly.entity_id
_entity_poly.type
_entity_poly.pdbx_seq_one_letter_code
_entity_poly.pdbx_strand_id
1 'polypeptide(L)'
;PENDIQKAHEILIKTYKKITLKYKDDDFFLFGDSSGGGLALSFLQQLKNINDVPFPKKTVLMSPWVDVSMSNSKIKDFEEKDPLLPLNGLIATGKQFAGSLDTQNPLISPIYGNMDNLKEIFLIFGTNEILYPDCLKLEKLLKNSNGTKIKTKIGKNLCHDWILAPLKETKETIDEICNFYLNS
;
A
#
# COMPACT_ATOMS: atom_id res chain seq x y z
N PRO A 1 -6.99 10.72 16.01
CA PRO A 1 -5.77 11.43 16.40
C PRO A 1 -5.14 10.89 17.69
N GLU A 2 -5.75 9.90 18.36
CA GLU A 2 -5.20 9.26 19.57
C GLU A 2 -3.97 8.39 19.28
N ASN A 3 -3.80 7.95 18.03
CA ASN A 3 -2.69 7.13 17.59
C ASN A 3 -2.14 7.68 16.28
N ASP A 4 -0.83 7.79 16.24
CA ASP A 4 -0.06 8.13 15.04
C ASP A 4 0.51 6.86 14.36
N ILE A 5 1.27 7.08 13.29
CA ILE A 5 1.89 5.99 12.52
C ILE A 5 2.85 5.14 13.37
N GLN A 6 3.57 5.74 14.33
CA GLN A 6 4.52 4.99 15.17
C GLN A 6 3.78 4.00 16.05
N LYS A 7 2.65 4.43 16.63
CA LYS A 7 1.79 3.55 17.44
C LYS A 7 1.12 2.47 16.60
N ALA A 8 0.68 2.81 15.39
CA ALA A 8 0.13 1.84 14.44
C ALA A 8 1.14 0.73 14.12
N HIS A 9 2.39 1.08 13.81
CA HIS A 9 3.45 0.10 13.55
C HIS A 9 3.79 -0.76 14.76
N GLU A 10 3.88 -0.17 15.96
CA GLU A 10 4.11 -0.93 17.20
C GLU A 10 3.05 -2.04 17.38
N ILE A 11 1.77 -1.66 17.23
CA ILE A 11 0.65 -2.59 17.36
C ILE A 11 0.70 -3.66 16.26
N LEU A 12 0.91 -3.26 15.02
CA LEU A 12 0.92 -4.16 13.88
C LEU A 12 2.05 -5.20 13.99
N ILE A 13 3.27 -4.77 14.30
CA ILE A 13 4.43 -5.66 14.48
C ILE A 13 4.17 -6.63 15.65
N LYS A 14 3.69 -6.12 16.78
CA LYS A 14 3.38 -6.96 17.96
C LYS A 14 2.29 -7.98 17.66
N THR A 15 1.27 -7.59 16.91
CA THR A 15 0.17 -8.48 16.52
C THR A 15 0.66 -9.53 15.53
N TYR A 16 1.41 -9.12 14.51
CA TYR A 16 1.96 -10.04 13.51
C TYR A 16 2.89 -11.09 14.14
N LYS A 17 3.78 -10.68 15.03
CA LYS A 17 4.62 -11.62 15.80
C LYS A 17 3.80 -12.67 16.57
N LYS A 18 2.70 -12.26 17.20
CA LYS A 18 1.83 -13.20 17.92
C LYS A 18 1.13 -14.17 16.97
N ILE A 19 0.64 -13.70 15.84
CA ILE A 19 -0.03 -14.52 14.84
C ILE A 19 0.94 -15.54 14.26
N THR A 20 2.13 -15.13 13.85
CA THR A 20 3.13 -16.02 13.25
C THR A 20 3.69 -17.05 14.24
N LEU A 21 3.77 -16.71 15.52
CA LEU A 21 4.10 -17.68 16.56
C LEU A 21 3.01 -18.73 16.80
N LYS A 22 1.75 -18.35 16.63
CA LYS A 22 0.59 -19.25 16.79
C LYS A 22 0.42 -20.19 15.58
N TYR A 23 0.68 -19.69 14.39
CA TYR A 23 0.48 -20.37 13.10
C TYR A 23 1.82 -20.56 12.39
N LYS A 24 2.72 -21.35 13.01
CA LYS A 24 4.14 -21.46 12.60
C LYS A 24 4.33 -22.09 11.23
N ASP A 25 3.40 -22.98 10.85
CA ASP A 25 3.49 -23.77 9.62
C ASP A 25 2.66 -23.17 8.48
N ASP A 26 2.00 -22.02 8.73
CA ASP A 26 1.15 -21.38 7.76
C ASP A 26 1.91 -20.34 6.92
N ASP A 27 1.43 -20.14 5.71
CA ASP A 27 1.87 -19.06 4.84
C ASP A 27 1.10 -17.78 5.14
N PHE A 28 1.83 -16.67 5.17
CA PHE A 28 1.24 -15.37 5.43
C PHE A 28 1.17 -14.55 4.15
N PHE A 29 0.01 -13.93 3.96
CA PHE A 29 -0.27 -12.99 2.89
C PHE A 29 -0.69 -11.66 3.49
N LEU A 30 -0.37 -10.57 2.79
CA LEU A 30 -0.71 -9.23 3.22
C LEU A 30 -1.62 -8.57 2.19
N PHE A 31 -2.56 -7.79 2.68
CA PHE A 31 -3.50 -7.07 1.86
C PHE A 31 -3.73 -5.69 2.46
N GLY A 32 -3.80 -4.66 1.63
CA GLY A 32 -4.11 -3.31 2.08
C GLY A 32 -4.67 -2.44 0.97
N ASP A 33 -5.68 -1.65 1.31
CA ASP A 33 -6.32 -0.66 0.44
C ASP A 33 -6.05 0.76 0.96
N SER A 34 -5.95 1.72 0.07
CA SER A 34 -5.82 3.14 0.38
C SER A 34 -4.70 3.42 1.41
N SER A 35 -5.03 4.00 2.55
CA SER A 35 -4.11 4.19 3.68
C SER A 35 -3.58 2.88 4.25
N GLY A 36 -4.39 1.81 4.24
CA GLY A 36 -3.97 0.45 4.60
C GLY A 36 -2.95 -0.12 3.62
N GLY A 37 -3.02 0.24 2.33
CA GLY A 37 -2.02 -0.10 1.32
C GLY A 37 -0.68 0.57 1.58
N GLY A 38 -0.69 1.86 1.95
CA GLY A 38 0.51 2.56 2.40
C GLY A 38 1.11 1.94 3.66
N LEU A 39 0.27 1.66 4.66
CA LEU A 39 0.69 1.00 5.89
C LEU A 39 1.26 -0.41 5.63
N ALA A 40 0.65 -1.19 4.74
CA ALA A 40 1.12 -2.52 4.36
C ALA A 40 2.52 -2.46 3.74
N LEU A 41 2.76 -1.54 2.81
CA LEU A 41 4.07 -1.35 2.19
C LEU A 41 5.13 -0.92 3.20
N SER A 42 4.81 0.05 4.06
CA SER A 42 5.69 0.49 5.15
C SER A 42 5.98 -0.66 6.12
N PHE A 43 4.98 -1.46 6.46
CA PHE A 43 5.15 -2.63 7.32
C PHE A 43 6.11 -3.65 6.72
N LEU A 44 6.01 -3.97 5.42
CA LEU A 44 6.98 -4.83 4.73
C LEU A 44 8.40 -4.29 4.84
N GLN A 45 8.59 -2.98 4.66
CA GLN A 45 9.89 -2.33 4.79
C GLN A 45 10.46 -2.46 6.22
N GLN A 46 9.61 -2.37 7.24
CA GLN A 46 10.02 -2.55 8.64
C GLN A 46 10.34 -4.02 8.96
N LEU A 47 9.56 -4.97 8.44
CA LEU A 47 9.78 -6.41 8.68
C LEU A 47 11.15 -6.89 8.22
N LYS A 48 11.76 -6.28 7.20
CA LYS A 48 13.12 -6.63 6.75
C LYS A 48 14.17 -6.50 7.85
N ASN A 49 13.93 -5.64 8.82
CA ASN A 49 14.84 -5.36 9.92
C ASN A 49 14.50 -6.15 11.20
N ILE A 50 13.52 -7.06 11.12
CA ILE A 50 13.06 -7.86 12.26
C ILE A 50 13.44 -9.32 12.02
N ASN A 51 14.32 -9.84 12.88
CA ASN A 51 14.69 -11.24 12.85
C ASN A 51 13.57 -12.13 13.41
N ASP A 52 13.56 -13.40 13.00
CA ASP A 52 12.71 -14.47 13.53
C ASP A 52 11.19 -14.24 13.34
N VAL A 53 10.83 -13.47 12.32
CA VAL A 53 9.44 -13.26 11.91
C VAL A 53 9.31 -13.63 10.43
N PRO A 54 8.41 -14.56 10.05
CA PRO A 54 8.24 -14.93 8.65
C PRO A 54 7.77 -13.73 7.84
N PHE A 55 8.35 -13.54 6.67
CA PHE A 55 7.97 -12.47 5.77
C PHE A 55 6.76 -12.92 4.92
N PRO A 56 5.74 -12.06 4.70
CA PRO A 56 4.61 -12.39 3.85
C PRO A 56 5.08 -12.85 2.46
N LYS A 57 4.55 -13.97 1.97
CA LYS A 57 4.92 -14.50 0.65
C LYS A 57 4.48 -13.58 -0.47
N LYS A 58 3.28 -13.05 -0.36
CA LYS A 58 2.67 -12.19 -1.36
C LYS A 58 1.87 -11.06 -0.71
N THR A 59 1.83 -9.93 -1.39
CA THR A 59 1.12 -8.73 -0.92
C THR A 59 0.27 -8.15 -2.04
N VAL A 60 -0.97 -7.79 -1.73
CA VAL A 60 -1.84 -7.02 -2.62
C VAL A 60 -1.99 -5.61 -2.07
N LEU A 61 -1.71 -4.62 -2.90
CA LEU A 61 -1.86 -3.20 -2.60
C LEU A 61 -2.91 -2.62 -3.56
N MET A 62 -4.02 -2.13 -3.01
CA MET A 62 -5.09 -1.50 -3.80
C MET A 62 -5.10 -0.01 -3.56
N SER A 63 -5.04 0.77 -4.64
CA SER A 63 -5.06 2.24 -4.59
C SER A 63 -4.24 2.81 -3.42
N PRO A 64 -2.97 2.35 -3.19
CA PRO A 64 -2.28 2.60 -1.93
C PRO A 64 -1.86 4.07 -1.79
N TRP A 65 -2.17 4.67 -0.64
CA TRP A 65 -1.70 6.01 -0.29
C TRP A 65 -0.26 5.94 0.26
N VAL A 66 0.71 6.14 -0.59
CA VAL A 66 2.15 5.88 -0.32
C VAL A 66 3.00 7.13 -0.11
N ASP A 67 2.42 8.32 -0.32
CA ASP A 67 3.00 9.63 0.00
C ASP A 67 1.96 10.51 0.69
N VAL A 68 2.02 10.59 2.01
CA VAL A 68 1.05 11.42 2.76
C VAL A 68 1.37 12.92 2.68
N SER A 69 2.55 13.28 2.19
CA SER A 69 2.90 14.69 1.94
C SER A 69 2.16 15.28 0.74
N MET A 70 1.63 14.42 -0.13
CA MET A 70 0.98 14.80 -1.40
C MET A 70 1.84 15.76 -2.24
N SER A 71 3.17 15.56 -2.20
CA SER A 71 4.15 16.50 -2.79
C SER A 71 4.33 16.35 -4.30
N ASN A 72 3.80 15.29 -4.91
CA ASN A 72 3.90 15.07 -6.36
C ASN A 72 3.09 16.12 -7.11
N SER A 73 3.76 16.96 -7.91
CA SER A 73 3.13 18.08 -8.63
C SER A 73 2.02 17.67 -9.59
N LYS A 74 2.02 16.40 -10.07
CA LYS A 74 1.00 15.87 -10.98
C LYS A 74 -0.33 15.54 -10.29
N ILE A 75 -0.38 15.49 -8.97
CA ILE A 75 -1.60 15.18 -8.21
C ILE A 75 -2.73 16.16 -8.53
N LYS A 76 -2.41 17.44 -8.73
CA LYS A 76 -3.38 18.48 -9.07
C LYS A 76 -4.16 18.19 -10.36
N ASP A 77 -3.57 17.49 -11.32
CA ASP A 77 -4.21 17.14 -12.58
C ASP A 77 -5.31 16.06 -12.41
N PHE A 78 -5.37 15.45 -11.21
CA PHE A 78 -6.29 14.37 -10.87
C PHE A 78 -7.33 14.76 -9.82
N GLU A 79 -7.21 15.91 -9.17
CA GLU A 79 -8.14 16.35 -8.11
C GLU A 79 -9.58 16.43 -8.60
N GLU A 80 -9.82 16.97 -9.80
CA GLU A 80 -11.18 17.03 -10.40
C GLU A 80 -11.67 15.70 -10.96
N LYS A 81 -10.76 14.73 -11.15
CA LYS A 81 -11.08 13.40 -11.69
C LYS A 81 -11.48 12.41 -10.59
N ASP A 82 -11.00 12.65 -9.37
CA ASP A 82 -11.29 11.77 -8.22
C ASP A 82 -12.56 12.27 -7.53
N PRO A 83 -13.67 11.51 -7.58
CA PRO A 83 -14.90 11.90 -6.94
C PRO A 83 -14.93 11.68 -5.42
N LEU A 84 -13.90 11.03 -4.86
CA LEU A 84 -13.91 10.53 -3.48
C LEU A 84 -12.91 11.26 -2.57
N LEU A 85 -11.73 11.58 -3.06
CA LEU A 85 -10.62 12.05 -2.24
C LEU A 85 -10.26 13.52 -2.50
N PRO A 86 -10.57 14.44 -1.56
CA PRO A 86 -10.16 15.83 -1.66
C PRO A 86 -8.70 16.02 -1.25
N LEU A 87 -7.89 16.72 -2.05
CA LEU A 87 -6.47 16.95 -1.79
C LEU A 87 -6.19 17.56 -0.42
N ASN A 88 -6.93 18.60 -0.05
CA ASN A 88 -6.77 19.27 1.24
C ASN A 88 -7.06 18.36 2.43
N GLY A 89 -8.04 17.45 2.27
CA GLY A 89 -8.38 16.45 3.27
C GLY A 89 -7.24 15.45 3.48
N LEU A 90 -6.64 14.96 2.37
CA LEU A 90 -5.49 14.06 2.42
C LEU A 90 -4.30 14.73 3.10
N ILE A 91 -3.95 15.96 2.74
CA ILE A 91 -2.84 16.70 3.36
C ILE A 91 -3.07 16.87 4.88
N ALA A 92 -4.27 17.24 5.29
CA ALA A 92 -4.60 17.42 6.71
C ALA A 92 -4.52 16.11 7.49
N THR A 93 -5.11 15.04 6.95
CA THR A 93 -5.09 13.69 7.55
C THR A 93 -3.67 13.12 7.59
N GLY A 94 -2.89 13.30 6.53
CA GLY A 94 -1.50 12.86 6.48
C GLY A 94 -0.64 13.50 7.55
N LYS A 95 -0.79 14.82 7.79
CA LYS A 95 -0.09 15.52 8.88
C LYS A 95 -0.49 15.00 10.26
N GLN A 96 -1.78 14.74 10.48
CA GLN A 96 -2.26 14.19 11.76
C GLN A 96 -1.71 12.79 11.99
N PHE A 97 -1.70 11.94 10.95
CA PHE A 97 -1.21 10.58 11.06
C PHE A 97 0.31 10.50 11.21
N ALA A 98 1.05 11.47 10.66
CA ALA A 98 2.49 11.57 10.83
C ALA A 98 2.89 11.83 12.29
N GLY A 99 2.03 12.48 13.07
CA GLY A 99 2.35 12.85 14.45
C GLY A 99 3.53 13.83 14.50
N SER A 100 4.63 13.41 15.10
CA SER A 100 5.88 14.20 15.21
C SER A 100 6.85 13.97 14.04
N LEU A 101 6.56 13.02 13.14
CA LEU A 101 7.43 12.70 12.01
C LEU A 101 7.22 13.68 10.86
N ASP A 102 8.26 13.85 10.04
CA ASP A 102 8.13 14.46 8.72
C ASP A 102 7.19 13.62 7.85
N THR A 103 6.29 14.27 7.09
CA THR A 103 5.35 13.59 6.21
C THR A 103 6.02 12.80 5.09
N GLN A 104 7.29 13.06 4.78
CA GLN A 104 8.10 12.27 3.84
C GLN A 104 8.91 11.16 4.54
N ASN A 105 8.78 10.98 5.85
CA ASN A 105 9.43 9.87 6.54
C ASN A 105 8.94 8.53 5.97
N PRO A 106 9.84 7.58 5.61
CA PRO A 106 9.47 6.29 5.02
C PRO A 106 8.51 5.46 5.88
N LEU A 107 8.45 5.69 7.18
CA LEU A 107 7.51 4.99 8.05
C LEU A 107 6.05 5.31 7.71
N ILE A 108 5.76 6.52 7.25
CA ILE A 108 4.42 6.97 6.88
C ILE A 108 4.24 7.13 5.37
N SER A 109 5.29 7.54 4.66
CA SER A 109 5.32 7.67 3.21
C SER A 109 6.30 6.66 2.60
N PRO A 110 5.89 5.39 2.50
CA PRO A 110 6.78 4.30 2.11
C PRO A 110 7.36 4.43 0.71
N ILE A 111 6.84 5.31 -0.13
CA ILE A 111 7.40 5.62 -1.45
C ILE A 111 8.84 6.16 -1.37
N TYR A 112 9.25 6.70 -0.23
CA TYR A 112 10.62 7.16 0.04
C TYR A 112 11.50 6.08 0.69
N GLY A 113 10.93 4.91 0.98
CA GLY A 113 11.65 3.80 1.60
C GLY A 113 12.32 2.88 0.57
N ASN A 114 12.99 1.86 1.07
CA ASN A 114 13.68 0.86 0.25
C ASN A 114 12.72 -0.23 -0.23
N MET A 115 12.65 -0.43 -1.55
CA MET A 115 11.75 -1.38 -2.22
C MET A 115 12.39 -2.75 -2.50
N ASP A 116 13.65 -2.98 -2.11
CA ASP A 116 14.31 -4.26 -2.34
C ASP A 116 13.79 -5.35 -1.42
N ASN A 117 13.75 -6.59 -1.93
CA ASN A 117 13.42 -7.80 -1.17
C ASN A 117 12.03 -7.80 -0.51
N LEU A 118 11.02 -7.23 -1.17
CA LEU A 118 9.63 -7.22 -0.70
C LEU A 118 8.81 -8.42 -1.19
N LYS A 119 9.45 -9.43 -1.80
CA LYS A 119 8.83 -10.63 -2.38
C LYS A 119 7.90 -10.29 -3.56
N GLU A 120 6.69 -10.81 -3.58
CA GLU A 120 5.74 -10.63 -4.67
C GLU A 120 4.66 -9.63 -4.29
N ILE A 121 4.50 -8.59 -5.11
CA ILE A 121 3.51 -7.53 -4.91
C ILE A 121 2.57 -7.48 -6.12
N PHE A 122 1.26 -7.48 -5.87
CA PHE A 122 0.26 -7.15 -6.85
C PHE A 122 -0.31 -5.76 -6.55
N LEU A 123 0.04 -4.79 -7.39
CA LEU A 123 -0.36 -3.39 -7.28
C LEU A 123 -1.56 -3.14 -8.19
N ILE A 124 -2.65 -2.62 -7.63
CA ILE A 124 -3.92 -2.37 -8.32
C ILE A 124 -4.33 -0.92 -8.06
N PHE A 125 -4.64 -0.15 -9.09
CA PHE A 125 -5.11 1.24 -8.95
C PHE A 125 -5.89 1.70 -10.18
N GLY A 126 -6.67 2.78 -10.04
CA GLY A 126 -7.46 3.38 -11.10
C GLY A 126 -6.75 4.54 -11.79
N THR A 127 -7.20 4.90 -13.02
CA THR A 127 -6.64 6.07 -13.72
C THR A 127 -7.34 7.39 -13.36
N ASN A 128 -8.49 7.32 -12.66
CA ASN A 128 -9.27 8.48 -12.24
C ASN A 128 -9.24 8.64 -10.72
N GLU A 129 -8.07 8.44 -10.11
CA GLU A 129 -7.86 8.70 -8.68
C GLU A 129 -6.69 9.65 -8.45
N ILE A 130 -6.80 10.45 -7.39
CA ILE A 130 -5.78 11.45 -7.03
C ILE A 130 -4.44 10.80 -6.68
N LEU A 131 -4.43 9.53 -6.25
CA LEU A 131 -3.23 8.76 -5.93
C LEU A 131 -2.54 8.14 -7.16
N TYR A 132 -3.14 8.22 -8.35
CA TYR A 132 -2.61 7.63 -9.59
C TYR A 132 -1.16 8.01 -9.89
N PRO A 133 -0.74 9.30 -9.79
CA PRO A 133 0.65 9.68 -10.08
C PRO A 133 1.67 9.01 -9.15
N ASP A 134 1.31 8.82 -7.88
CA ASP A 134 2.17 8.16 -6.89
C ASP A 134 2.16 6.65 -7.04
N CYS A 135 1.03 6.05 -7.42
CA CYS A 135 0.96 4.63 -7.78
C CYS A 135 1.82 4.31 -9.00
N LEU A 136 1.87 5.18 -10.02
CA LEU A 136 2.78 5.04 -11.17
C LEU A 136 4.26 5.18 -10.76
N LYS A 137 4.57 6.11 -9.85
CA LYS A 137 5.93 6.26 -9.30
C LYS A 137 6.32 5.01 -8.51
N LEU A 138 5.41 4.50 -7.67
CA LEU A 138 5.62 3.27 -6.91
C LEU A 138 5.87 2.07 -7.82
N GLU A 139 5.06 1.91 -8.88
CA GLU A 139 5.25 0.85 -9.87
C GLU A 139 6.67 0.84 -10.46
N LYS A 140 7.18 2.02 -10.83
CA LYS A 140 8.54 2.17 -11.36
C LYS A 140 9.61 1.80 -10.33
N LEU A 141 9.42 2.23 -9.07
CA LEU A 141 10.35 1.92 -7.98
C LEU A 141 10.40 0.41 -7.73
N LEU A 142 9.25 -0.26 -7.66
CA LEU A 142 9.16 -1.71 -7.46
C LEU A 142 9.75 -2.50 -8.64
N LYS A 143 9.53 -2.07 -9.89
CA LYS A 143 10.12 -2.70 -11.08
C LYS A 143 11.65 -2.63 -11.11
N ASN A 144 12.22 -1.58 -10.53
CA ASN A 144 13.66 -1.34 -10.52
C ASN A 144 14.35 -1.87 -9.25
N SER A 145 13.62 -2.46 -8.33
CA SER A 145 14.15 -2.98 -7.07
C SER A 145 14.64 -4.42 -7.20
N ASN A 146 15.65 -4.79 -6.40
CA ASN A 146 16.20 -6.12 -6.38
C ASN A 146 15.36 -7.04 -5.47
N GLY A 147 15.11 -8.28 -5.90
CA GLY A 147 14.43 -9.27 -5.07
C GLY A 147 12.95 -8.99 -4.79
N THR A 148 12.36 -8.02 -5.50
CA THR A 148 10.92 -7.74 -5.50
C THR A 148 10.34 -8.03 -6.88
N LYS A 149 9.25 -8.80 -6.92
CA LYS A 149 8.50 -9.07 -8.15
C LYS A 149 7.20 -8.30 -8.10
N ILE A 150 6.84 -7.66 -9.20
CA ILE A 150 5.59 -6.89 -9.28
C ILE A 150 4.69 -7.37 -10.40
N LYS A 151 3.41 -7.54 -10.09
CA LYS A 151 2.29 -7.56 -11.04
C LYS A 151 1.52 -6.26 -10.86
N THR A 152 1.07 -5.64 -11.97
CA THR A 152 0.26 -4.41 -11.92
C THR A 152 -1.03 -4.60 -12.68
N LYS A 153 -2.14 -4.09 -12.13
CA LYS A 153 -3.42 -3.92 -12.83
C LYS A 153 -3.92 -2.49 -12.70
N ILE A 154 -4.13 -1.84 -13.83
CA ILE A 154 -4.60 -0.46 -13.90
C ILE A 154 -6.05 -0.47 -14.40
N GLY A 155 -6.98 0.01 -13.55
CA GLY A 155 -8.37 0.20 -13.88
C GLY A 155 -8.57 1.46 -14.73
N LYS A 156 -8.79 1.30 -16.04
CA LYS A 156 -8.98 2.44 -16.95
C LYS A 156 -10.31 3.16 -16.64
N ASN A 157 -10.24 4.46 -16.40
CA ASN A 157 -11.35 5.34 -16.03
C ASN A 157 -12.04 4.94 -14.71
N LEU A 158 -11.39 4.14 -13.88
CA LEU A 158 -11.90 3.77 -12.56
C LEU A 158 -11.31 4.68 -11.48
N CYS A 159 -12.13 4.97 -10.46
CA CYS A 159 -11.78 5.85 -9.34
C CYS A 159 -11.03 5.13 -8.23
N HIS A 160 -10.75 5.82 -7.15
CA HIS A 160 -10.13 5.28 -5.94
C HIS A 160 -10.93 4.09 -5.39
N ASP A 161 -10.23 3.03 -5.00
CA ASP A 161 -10.79 1.79 -4.45
C ASP A 161 -11.94 1.18 -5.25
N TRP A 162 -11.92 1.35 -6.58
CA TRP A 162 -12.96 0.82 -7.48
C TRP A 162 -13.23 -0.66 -7.30
N ILE A 163 -12.28 -1.41 -6.79
CA ILE A 163 -12.42 -2.84 -6.54
C ILE A 163 -13.47 -3.16 -5.45
N LEU A 164 -13.86 -2.18 -4.64
CA LEU A 164 -14.93 -2.32 -3.65
C LEU A 164 -16.31 -2.04 -4.25
N ALA A 165 -16.39 -1.54 -5.48
CA ALA A 165 -17.64 -1.28 -6.19
C ALA A 165 -18.12 -2.53 -6.95
N PRO A 166 -19.43 -2.73 -7.15
CA PRO A 166 -19.99 -3.88 -7.85
C PRO A 166 -19.86 -3.74 -9.39
N LEU A 167 -18.62 -3.72 -9.88
CA LEU A 167 -18.29 -3.58 -11.30
C LEU A 167 -17.92 -4.95 -11.91
N LYS A 168 -17.96 -5.04 -13.24
CA LYS A 168 -17.48 -6.22 -13.96
C LYS A 168 -15.97 -6.40 -13.73
N GLU A 169 -15.23 -5.31 -13.81
CA GLU A 169 -13.77 -5.25 -13.58
C GLU A 169 -13.39 -5.71 -12.18
N THR A 170 -14.25 -5.44 -11.20
CA THR A 170 -14.06 -5.91 -9.81
C THR A 170 -14.05 -7.42 -9.73
N LYS A 171 -15.05 -8.08 -10.33
CA LYS A 171 -15.14 -9.56 -10.32
C LYS A 171 -13.89 -10.20 -10.94
N GLU A 172 -13.52 -9.73 -12.13
CA GLU A 172 -12.32 -10.21 -12.84
C GLU A 172 -11.04 -10.00 -12.01
N THR A 173 -10.95 -8.88 -11.30
CA THR A 173 -9.77 -8.55 -10.48
C THR A 173 -9.72 -9.36 -9.19
N ILE A 174 -10.86 -9.64 -8.56
CA ILE A 174 -10.92 -10.54 -7.41
C ILE A 174 -10.45 -11.95 -7.80
N ASP A 175 -10.89 -12.47 -8.94
CA ASP A 175 -10.41 -13.75 -9.45
C ASP A 175 -8.89 -13.73 -9.69
N GLU A 176 -8.34 -12.63 -10.21
CA GLU A 176 -6.91 -12.47 -10.36
C GLU A 176 -6.15 -12.39 -9.03
N ILE A 177 -6.72 -11.77 -7.99
CA ILE A 177 -6.15 -11.72 -6.64
C ILE A 177 -6.15 -13.12 -6.02
N CYS A 178 -7.26 -13.85 -6.13
CA CYS A 178 -7.34 -15.22 -5.65
C CYS A 178 -6.28 -16.11 -6.34
N ASN A 179 -6.16 -16.03 -7.66
CA ASN A 179 -5.15 -16.74 -8.41
C ASN A 179 -3.72 -16.33 -8.03
N PHE A 180 -3.50 -15.04 -7.76
CA PHE A 180 -2.20 -14.55 -7.31
C PHE A 180 -1.81 -15.16 -5.97
N TYR A 181 -2.72 -15.31 -5.03
CA TYR A 181 -2.43 -15.94 -3.74
C TYR A 181 -2.28 -17.46 -3.82
N LEU A 182 -3.10 -18.15 -4.64
CA LEU A 182 -3.14 -19.60 -4.71
C LEU A 182 -1.99 -20.21 -5.54
N ASN A 183 -1.47 -19.49 -6.54
CA ASN A 183 -0.38 -19.96 -7.39
C ASN A 183 0.97 -19.60 -6.74
N SER A 184 1.41 -20.39 -5.78
CA SER A 184 2.73 -20.28 -5.13
C SER A 184 3.80 -21.06 -5.87
#